data_a5a733566f66d136b13bf6f03ae6a711
#
_entry.id   a5a733566f66d136b13bf6f03ae6a711
#
_cell.length_a   1.000
_cell.length_b   1.000
_cell.length_c   1.000
_cell.angle_alpha   90.00
_cell.angle_beta   90.00
_cell.angle_gamma   90.00
#
_symmetry.space_group_name_H-M   'P 1'
#
loop_
_entity.id
_entity.type
_entity.pdbx_description
1 polymer ?
#
loop_
_entity_poly.entity_id
_entity_poly.type
_entity_poly.pdbx_seq_one_letter_code
_entity_poly.pdbx_strand_id
1 'polypeptide(L)'
;MFRFNQIFKRTTGVIMLAALFSSSVVFTAKAEEESGPAFAVPVNHTAAPEIGPGMSLKSNCVVVLDPGHGKTDGHYSGCHFEYDGVTYYEDIITMKIANYTKEYLEKNSNYTVYMTKDSSEVTVPLDQRAAFAASVRADLFVSLHVDSIAGNGTTRNAYGASSMSPRTGRFNNNVAIQSQEAANTILNQLTGLGLHNRGLILQDSKNGTLYPDGSTADYYAIPRYSQMYGLRGFIIEHGYINYISDLTGFLSTDEQLKKLGEADAKGIIEYLNKAGKSTFTTATAAVSAPPAN
;
A
#
# COMPACT_ATOMS: atom_id res chain seq x y z
N MET A 1 37.73 63.14 -51.52
CA MET A 1 37.28 64.43 -50.96
C MET A 1 35.93 64.24 -50.38
N PHE A 2 35.68 64.67 -49.17
CA PHE A 2 34.55 64.57 -48.21
C PHE A 2 34.65 63.49 -47.18
N ARG A 3 34.99 63.97 -45.97
CA ARG A 3 34.89 63.33 -44.69
C ARG A 3 33.42 63.39 -44.23
N PHE A 4 32.88 62.29 -43.68
CA PHE A 4 31.71 62.40 -42.82
C PHE A 4 31.98 61.68 -41.51
N ASN A 5 31.97 62.49 -40.45
CA ASN A 5 31.95 62.10 -39.05
C ASN A 5 30.64 61.35 -38.74
N GLN A 6 30.77 60.19 -38.15
CA GLN A 6 29.59 59.57 -37.49
C GLN A 6 29.80 59.54 -35.98
N ILE A 7 28.88 60.17 -35.34
CA ILE A 7 28.73 60.32 -33.88
C ILE A 7 28.22 58.98 -33.34
N PHE A 8 28.99 58.36 -32.45
CA PHE A 8 28.55 57.23 -31.65
C PHE A 8 27.57 57.69 -30.57
N LYS A 9 26.28 57.38 -30.72
CA LYS A 9 25.33 57.38 -29.60
C LYS A 9 25.44 56.03 -28.88
N ARG A 10 25.91 56.06 -27.64
CA ARG A 10 25.85 54.96 -26.66
C ARG A 10 24.41 54.80 -26.24
N THR A 11 23.74 53.76 -26.63
CA THR A 11 22.50 53.29 -26.00
C THR A 11 22.88 52.22 -24.97
N THR A 12 22.71 52.55 -23.70
CA THR A 12 22.81 51.64 -22.57
C THR A 12 21.61 50.68 -22.65
N GLY A 13 21.82 49.47 -23.13
CA GLY A 13 20.86 48.40 -23.08
C GLY A 13 20.91 47.77 -21.68
N VAL A 14 19.86 47.99 -20.91
CA VAL A 14 19.61 47.22 -19.66
C VAL A 14 19.22 45.82 -20.07
N ILE A 15 20.12 44.87 -19.85
CA ILE A 15 19.79 43.45 -19.97
C ILE A 15 19.04 43.10 -18.70
N MET A 16 17.71 42.99 -18.80
CA MET A 16 16.90 42.36 -17.77
C MET A 16 17.15 40.86 -17.83
N LEU A 17 17.94 40.35 -16.91
CA LEU A 17 18.12 38.92 -16.67
C LEU A 17 16.84 38.40 -16.00
N ALA A 18 15.91 37.86 -16.76
CA ALA A 18 14.77 37.14 -16.22
C ALA A 18 15.29 35.83 -15.61
N ALA A 19 15.48 35.81 -14.30
CA ALA A 19 15.69 34.58 -13.56
C ALA A 19 14.40 33.77 -13.58
N LEU A 20 14.35 32.78 -14.45
CA LEU A 20 13.36 31.72 -14.41
C LEU A 20 13.64 30.89 -13.15
N PHE A 21 12.99 31.19 -12.05
CA PHE A 21 12.85 30.27 -10.93
C PHE A 21 11.97 29.12 -11.41
N SER A 22 12.59 28.04 -11.90
CA SER A 22 11.93 26.76 -11.96
C SER A 22 11.84 26.26 -10.53
N SER A 23 10.71 26.47 -9.89
CA SER A 23 10.35 25.78 -8.67
C SER A 23 10.11 24.31 -9.04
N SER A 24 11.19 23.52 -9.01
CA SER A 24 11.08 22.07 -8.96
C SER A 24 10.45 21.73 -7.61
N VAL A 25 9.14 21.53 -7.62
CA VAL A 25 8.44 20.92 -6.49
C VAL A 25 8.91 19.47 -6.47
N VAL A 26 9.90 19.21 -5.63
CA VAL A 26 10.31 17.84 -5.31
C VAL A 26 9.24 17.30 -4.37
N PHE A 27 8.26 16.60 -4.92
CA PHE A 27 7.43 15.72 -4.12
C PHE A 27 8.29 14.51 -3.72
N THR A 28 8.97 14.62 -2.59
CA THR A 28 9.42 13.45 -1.87
C THR A 28 8.17 12.79 -1.33
N ALA A 29 7.88 11.57 -1.77
CA ALA A 29 6.96 10.70 -1.07
C ALA A 29 7.54 10.54 0.35
N LYS A 30 7.01 11.32 1.28
CA LYS A 30 7.39 11.25 2.68
C LYS A 30 6.69 10.02 3.21
N ALA A 31 7.45 8.94 3.41
CA ALA A 31 7.00 7.87 4.28
C ALA A 31 6.74 8.55 5.64
N GLU A 32 5.47 8.66 6.02
CA GLU A 32 5.09 9.28 7.27
C GLU A 32 5.61 8.44 8.44
N GLU A 33 6.70 8.92 9.06
CA GLU A 33 7.05 8.59 10.42
C GLU A 33 6.25 9.54 11.32
N GLU A 34 5.06 9.15 11.73
CA GLU A 34 4.38 9.79 12.85
C GLU A 34 4.60 8.98 14.13
N SER A 35 5.44 9.52 15.01
CA SER A 35 5.45 9.20 16.44
C SER A 35 4.42 10.11 17.14
N GLY A 36 3.21 9.63 17.34
CA GLY A 36 2.17 10.30 18.12
C GLY A 36 1.65 9.40 19.25
N PRO A 37 1.19 9.96 20.38
CA PRO A 37 0.74 9.17 21.52
C PRO A 37 -0.52 8.37 21.19
N ALA A 38 -0.57 7.15 21.69
CA ALA A 38 -1.68 6.22 21.54
C ALA A 38 -2.98 6.82 22.11
N PHE A 39 -3.89 7.26 21.24
CA PHE A 39 -5.28 7.47 21.61
C PHE A 39 -6.13 6.37 20.97
N ALA A 40 -6.72 5.54 21.83
CA ALA A 40 -7.72 4.57 21.41
C ALA A 40 -8.97 5.33 20.92
N VAL A 41 -9.18 5.38 19.63
CA VAL A 41 -10.47 5.75 19.06
C VAL A 41 -11.33 4.48 19.05
N PRO A 42 -12.52 4.48 19.68
CA PRO A 42 -13.40 3.33 19.58
C PRO A 42 -13.96 3.29 18.15
N VAL A 43 -13.32 2.51 17.30
CA VAL A 43 -13.95 2.04 16.06
C VAL A 43 -15.01 1.06 16.51
N ASN A 44 -16.24 1.29 16.10
CA ASN A 44 -17.38 0.44 16.45
C ASN A 44 -17.24 -0.90 15.68
N HIS A 45 -16.30 -1.73 16.15
CA HIS A 45 -16.13 -3.09 15.66
C HIS A 45 -17.22 -3.93 16.31
N THR A 46 -18.10 -4.51 15.50
CA THR A 46 -18.91 -5.63 15.96
C THR A 46 -17.95 -6.66 16.57
N ALA A 47 -18.13 -6.94 17.86
CA ALA A 47 -17.33 -7.91 18.58
C ALA A 47 -17.23 -9.20 17.77
N ALA A 48 -16.04 -9.82 17.77
CA ALA A 48 -15.86 -11.12 17.15
C ALA A 48 -16.96 -12.07 17.69
N PRO A 49 -17.64 -12.84 16.82
CA PRO A 49 -18.73 -13.71 17.28
C PRO A 49 -18.19 -14.71 18.30
N GLU A 50 -18.86 -14.81 19.47
CA GLU A 50 -18.56 -15.84 20.47
C GLU A 50 -18.84 -17.21 19.87
N ILE A 51 -17.84 -18.07 19.80
CA ILE A 51 -17.95 -19.43 19.30
C ILE A 51 -18.58 -20.29 20.40
N GLY A 52 -19.84 -20.67 20.22
CA GLY A 52 -20.54 -21.59 21.11
C GLY A 52 -19.92 -23.01 21.07
N PRO A 53 -19.98 -23.78 22.17
CA PRO A 53 -19.43 -25.13 22.22
C PRO A 53 -20.27 -26.07 21.34
N GLY A 54 -19.66 -26.58 20.26
CA GLY A 54 -20.27 -27.64 19.44
C GLY A 54 -20.17 -27.44 17.90
N MET A 55 -19.65 -26.32 17.42
CA MET A 55 -19.39 -26.16 15.99
C MET A 55 -18.02 -26.76 15.62
N SER A 56 -18.05 -27.85 14.87
CA SER A 56 -16.87 -28.35 14.15
C SER A 56 -16.49 -27.34 13.09
N LEU A 57 -15.47 -26.52 13.38
CA LEU A 57 -14.96 -25.52 12.46
C LEU A 57 -14.23 -26.22 11.31
N LYS A 58 -14.83 -26.27 10.11
CA LYS A 58 -14.03 -26.06 8.90
C LYS A 58 -13.38 -24.70 9.14
N SER A 59 -12.05 -24.63 9.20
CA SER A 59 -11.33 -23.40 9.54
C SER A 59 -11.69 -22.28 8.54
N ASN A 60 -12.58 -21.39 8.94
CA ASN A 60 -12.86 -20.19 8.20
C ASN A 60 -11.64 -19.27 8.35
N CYS A 61 -10.84 -19.13 7.30
CA CYS A 61 -9.73 -18.19 7.33
C CYS A 61 -10.26 -16.76 7.51
N VAL A 62 -9.52 -15.97 8.26
CA VAL A 62 -9.79 -14.56 8.47
C VAL A 62 -8.85 -13.73 7.59
N VAL A 63 -9.43 -12.93 6.71
CA VAL A 63 -8.69 -12.00 5.83
C VAL A 63 -8.99 -10.58 6.25
N VAL A 64 -7.95 -9.77 6.41
CA VAL A 64 -8.11 -8.33 6.62
C VAL A 64 -7.58 -7.61 5.39
N LEU A 65 -8.43 -6.80 4.78
CA LEU A 65 -8.09 -5.89 3.68
C LEU A 65 -7.89 -4.48 4.25
N ASP A 66 -6.83 -3.84 3.81
CA ASP A 66 -6.46 -2.51 4.26
C ASP A 66 -6.39 -1.57 3.05
N PRO A 67 -7.47 -0.85 2.71
CA PRO A 67 -7.41 0.17 1.68
C PRO A 67 -6.43 1.27 2.09
N GLY A 68 -5.43 1.51 1.26
CA GLY A 68 -4.39 2.50 1.54
C GLY A 68 -4.94 3.91 1.78
N HIS A 69 -4.18 4.71 2.51
CA HIS A 69 -4.44 6.14 2.74
C HIS A 69 -5.83 6.45 3.33
N GLY A 70 -6.43 7.56 2.92
CA GLY A 70 -7.72 8.07 3.37
C GLY A 70 -7.68 9.58 3.44
N LYS A 71 -8.68 10.21 4.05
CA LYS A 71 -8.80 11.66 4.16
C LYS A 71 -8.34 12.11 5.54
N THR A 72 -7.45 13.09 5.58
CA THR A 72 -6.96 13.74 6.80
C THR A 72 -7.21 15.23 6.68
N ASP A 73 -7.83 15.83 7.68
CA ASP A 73 -8.16 17.27 7.72
C ASP A 73 -8.90 17.76 6.45
N GLY A 74 -9.77 16.92 5.91
CA GLY A 74 -10.56 17.25 4.72
C GLY A 74 -9.83 17.06 3.39
N HIS A 75 -8.56 16.62 3.38
CA HIS A 75 -7.75 16.39 2.20
C HIS A 75 -7.48 14.91 2.02
N TYR A 76 -7.59 14.41 0.80
CA TYR A 76 -7.17 13.06 0.46
C TYR A 76 -5.66 12.91 0.64
N SER A 77 -5.24 11.84 1.29
CA SER A 77 -3.84 11.47 1.41
C SER A 77 -3.46 10.44 0.34
N GLY A 78 -2.16 10.17 0.19
CA GLY A 78 -1.70 9.33 -0.90
C GLY A 78 -1.40 10.12 -2.18
N CYS A 79 -1.17 9.42 -3.26
CA CYS A 79 -0.91 10.07 -4.53
C CYS A 79 -2.20 10.40 -5.30
N HIS A 80 -2.10 11.39 -6.18
CA HIS A 80 -3.17 11.71 -7.12
C HIS A 80 -2.57 12.14 -8.45
N PHE A 81 -3.36 12.02 -9.51
CA PHE A 81 -2.93 12.41 -10.84
C PHE A 81 -4.12 12.93 -11.66
N GLU A 82 -3.90 14.03 -12.37
CA GLU A 82 -4.90 14.58 -13.31
C GLU A 82 -4.59 14.13 -14.73
N TYR A 83 -5.57 13.51 -15.36
CA TYR A 83 -5.47 13.04 -16.72
C TYR A 83 -6.81 13.25 -17.46
N ASP A 84 -6.77 13.88 -18.62
CA ASP A 84 -7.95 14.16 -19.47
C ASP A 84 -9.10 14.86 -18.72
N GLY A 85 -8.74 15.83 -17.86
CA GLY A 85 -9.71 16.62 -17.07
C GLY A 85 -10.33 15.87 -15.89
N VAL A 86 -9.86 14.65 -15.57
CA VAL A 86 -10.29 13.86 -14.41
C VAL A 86 -9.14 13.73 -13.42
N THR A 87 -9.40 14.00 -12.14
CA THR A 87 -8.43 13.75 -11.07
C THR A 87 -8.69 12.38 -10.45
N TYR A 88 -7.67 11.55 -10.48
CA TYR A 88 -7.65 10.22 -9.88
C TYR A 88 -6.95 10.30 -8.52
N TYR A 89 -7.55 9.72 -7.49
CA TYR A 89 -7.02 9.70 -6.11
C TYR A 89 -6.76 8.26 -5.68
N GLU A 90 -5.59 7.99 -5.13
CA GLU A 90 -5.18 6.66 -4.68
C GLU A 90 -6.16 6.07 -3.66
N ASP A 91 -6.52 6.82 -2.63
CA ASP A 91 -7.41 6.37 -1.56
C ASP A 91 -8.83 6.01 -2.04
N ILE A 92 -9.33 6.67 -3.09
CA ILE A 92 -10.59 6.31 -3.75
C ILE A 92 -10.44 5.01 -4.54
N ILE A 93 -9.33 4.89 -5.29
CA ILE A 93 -9.04 3.70 -6.11
C ILE A 93 -8.88 2.47 -5.20
N THR A 94 -8.05 2.57 -4.16
CA THR A 94 -7.77 1.46 -3.24
C THR A 94 -8.98 1.01 -2.47
N MET A 95 -9.86 1.94 -2.07
CA MET A 95 -11.14 1.62 -1.45
C MET A 95 -12.05 0.81 -2.38
N LYS A 96 -12.13 1.18 -3.67
CA LYS A 96 -12.90 0.43 -4.66
C LYS A 96 -12.34 -0.96 -4.90
N ILE A 97 -11.02 -1.09 -5.08
CA ILE A 97 -10.35 -2.39 -5.22
C ILE A 97 -10.66 -3.26 -4.00
N ALA A 98 -10.50 -2.74 -2.78
CA ALA A 98 -10.77 -3.48 -1.55
C ALA A 98 -12.23 -3.96 -1.45
N ASN A 99 -13.19 -3.12 -1.83
CA ASN A 99 -14.61 -3.50 -1.85
C ASN A 99 -14.87 -4.63 -2.85
N TYR A 100 -14.30 -4.59 -4.05
CA TYR A 100 -14.42 -5.66 -5.04
C TYR A 100 -13.71 -6.95 -4.61
N THR A 101 -12.55 -6.83 -3.95
CA THR A 101 -11.84 -7.98 -3.35
C THR A 101 -12.71 -8.64 -2.29
N LYS A 102 -13.28 -7.84 -1.37
CA LYS A 102 -14.18 -8.31 -0.31
C LYS A 102 -15.41 -9.01 -0.90
N GLU A 103 -16.10 -8.36 -1.83
CA GLU A 103 -17.28 -8.93 -2.49
C GLU A 103 -16.99 -10.29 -3.13
N TYR A 104 -15.88 -10.40 -3.85
CA TYR A 104 -15.48 -11.65 -4.49
C TYR A 104 -15.15 -12.74 -3.46
N LEU A 105 -14.41 -12.42 -2.41
CA LEU A 105 -14.06 -13.37 -1.33
C LEU A 105 -15.30 -13.89 -0.63
N GLU A 106 -16.22 -13.01 -0.23
CA GLU A 106 -17.47 -13.37 0.45
C GLU A 106 -18.37 -14.24 -0.40
N LYS A 107 -18.37 -14.04 -1.72
CA LYS A 107 -19.16 -14.83 -2.66
C LYS A 107 -18.56 -16.19 -3.01
N ASN A 108 -17.22 -16.30 -3.06
CA ASN A 108 -16.53 -17.45 -3.63
C ASN A 108 -15.71 -18.26 -2.60
N SER A 109 -15.76 -17.88 -1.33
CA SER A 109 -15.12 -18.60 -0.23
C SER A 109 -16.00 -18.60 1.03
N ASN A 110 -15.55 -19.30 2.05
CA ASN A 110 -16.14 -19.26 3.39
C ASN A 110 -15.29 -18.44 4.37
N TYR A 111 -14.50 -17.50 3.86
CA TYR A 111 -13.62 -16.66 4.67
C TYR A 111 -14.41 -15.57 5.38
N THR A 112 -13.95 -15.21 6.57
CA THR A 112 -14.39 -13.98 7.24
C THR A 112 -13.51 -12.84 6.76
N VAL A 113 -14.13 -11.82 6.15
CA VAL A 113 -13.38 -10.69 5.56
C VAL A 113 -13.69 -9.42 6.33
N TYR A 114 -12.65 -8.84 6.91
CA TYR A 114 -12.70 -7.52 7.54
C TYR A 114 -11.99 -6.48 6.68
N MET A 115 -12.32 -5.22 6.90
CA MET A 115 -11.59 -4.08 6.36
C MET A 115 -11.12 -3.19 7.51
N THR A 116 -9.95 -2.57 7.38
CA THR A 116 -9.42 -1.63 8.40
C THR A 116 -10.24 -0.35 8.48
N LYS A 117 -10.96 -0.02 7.41
CA LYS A 117 -11.91 1.10 7.30
C LYS A 117 -12.95 0.78 6.23
N ASP A 118 -14.07 1.47 6.28
CA ASP A 118 -15.23 1.31 5.39
C ASP A 118 -15.41 2.47 4.40
N SER A 119 -14.59 3.51 4.52
CA SER A 119 -14.66 4.72 3.70
C SER A 119 -13.29 5.31 3.41
N SER A 120 -13.12 5.89 2.21
CA SER A 120 -11.95 6.72 1.87
C SER A 120 -11.92 8.05 2.62
N GLU A 121 -13.04 8.47 3.24
CA GLU A 121 -13.13 9.68 4.04
C GLU A 121 -12.41 9.56 5.41
N VAL A 122 -11.95 8.35 5.76
CA VAL A 122 -11.32 8.05 7.05
C VAL A 122 -9.87 7.60 6.84
N THR A 123 -8.96 8.19 7.62
CA THR A 123 -7.58 7.71 7.75
C THR A 123 -7.43 6.92 9.06
N VAL A 124 -6.81 5.74 8.98
CA VAL A 124 -6.45 4.92 10.14
C VAL A 124 -4.92 4.93 10.27
N PRO A 125 -4.35 5.24 11.45
CA PRO A 125 -2.91 5.18 11.69
C PRO A 125 -2.32 3.80 11.34
N LEU A 126 -1.09 3.78 10.82
CA LEU A 126 -0.49 2.57 10.24
C LEU A 126 -0.30 1.43 11.27
N ASP A 127 0.06 1.77 12.49
CA ASP A 127 0.18 0.82 13.61
C ASP A 127 -1.18 0.22 14.00
N GLN A 128 -2.25 1.03 13.99
CA GLN A 128 -3.60 0.59 14.32
C GLN A 128 -4.18 -0.36 13.26
N ARG A 129 -3.79 -0.21 11.99
CA ARG A 129 -4.20 -1.14 10.91
C ARG A 129 -3.71 -2.56 11.19
N ALA A 130 -2.42 -2.71 11.50
CA ALA A 130 -1.83 -4.00 11.84
C ALA A 130 -2.33 -4.52 13.21
N ALA A 131 -2.50 -3.64 14.20
CA ALA A 131 -3.08 -4.00 15.49
C ALA A 131 -4.51 -4.53 15.35
N PHE A 132 -5.34 -3.91 14.50
CA PHE A 132 -6.66 -4.42 14.20
C PHE A 132 -6.61 -5.82 13.57
N ALA A 133 -5.77 -6.03 12.55
CA ALA A 133 -5.61 -7.34 11.93
C ALA A 133 -5.16 -8.41 12.95
N ALA A 134 -4.28 -8.04 13.89
CA ALA A 134 -3.87 -8.93 14.97
C ALA A 134 -5.02 -9.24 15.95
N SER A 135 -5.83 -8.24 16.30
CA SER A 135 -6.94 -8.39 17.24
C SER A 135 -8.01 -9.39 16.77
N VAL A 136 -8.25 -9.41 15.45
CA VAL A 136 -9.18 -10.37 14.81
C VAL A 136 -8.50 -11.68 14.40
N ARG A 137 -7.21 -11.87 14.76
CA ARG A 137 -6.40 -13.05 14.41
C ARG A 137 -6.39 -13.34 12.91
N ALA A 138 -6.09 -12.33 12.11
CA ALA A 138 -6.05 -12.47 10.66
C ALA A 138 -5.06 -13.56 10.21
N ASP A 139 -5.52 -14.44 9.34
CA ASP A 139 -4.66 -15.40 8.63
C ASP A 139 -3.86 -14.73 7.53
N LEU A 140 -4.41 -13.63 6.98
CA LEU A 140 -3.75 -12.81 5.98
C LEU A 140 -4.18 -11.35 6.12
N PHE A 141 -3.21 -10.43 6.05
CA PHE A 141 -3.41 -9.00 6.08
C PHE A 141 -2.83 -8.36 4.82
N VAL A 142 -3.68 -7.79 3.96
CA VAL A 142 -3.29 -7.25 2.66
C VAL A 142 -3.63 -5.77 2.59
N SER A 143 -2.60 -4.93 2.52
CA SER A 143 -2.74 -3.50 2.30
C SER A 143 -2.69 -3.21 0.80
N LEU A 144 -3.69 -2.47 0.30
CA LEU A 144 -3.93 -2.26 -1.12
C LEU A 144 -3.61 -0.81 -1.47
N HIS A 145 -2.70 -0.61 -2.41
CA HIS A 145 -2.14 0.69 -2.79
C HIS A 145 -2.04 0.85 -4.31
N VAL A 146 -1.75 2.07 -4.74
CA VAL A 146 -1.37 2.44 -6.10
C VAL A 146 -0.19 3.39 -6.02
N ASP A 147 0.91 3.05 -6.66
CA ASP A 147 2.16 3.81 -6.58
C ASP A 147 2.16 5.06 -7.48
N SER A 148 3.12 5.92 -7.26
CA SER A 148 3.43 7.05 -8.14
C SER A 148 4.93 7.28 -8.24
N ILE A 149 5.37 7.81 -9.37
CA ILE A 149 6.77 8.23 -9.54
C ILE A 149 6.89 9.74 -9.60
N ALA A 150 8.03 10.27 -9.16
CA ALA A 150 8.33 11.68 -9.31
C ALA A 150 8.38 12.09 -10.78
N GLY A 151 7.65 13.14 -11.15
CA GLY A 151 7.52 13.63 -12.52
C GLY A 151 6.22 13.17 -13.20
N ASN A 152 6.12 13.39 -14.50
CA ASN A 152 4.90 13.14 -15.28
C ASN A 152 4.78 11.71 -15.85
N GLY A 153 5.46 10.74 -15.26
CA GLY A 153 5.28 9.31 -15.59
C GLY A 153 5.85 8.85 -16.95
N THR A 154 6.38 9.75 -17.77
CA THR A 154 6.80 9.42 -19.15
C THR A 154 8.24 8.95 -19.28
N THR A 155 9.06 9.05 -18.24
CA THR A 155 10.52 8.96 -18.37
C THR A 155 11.20 7.80 -17.67
N ARG A 156 10.48 6.91 -16.97
CA ARG A 156 11.12 5.80 -16.22
C ARG A 156 10.32 4.51 -16.29
N ASN A 157 11.04 3.38 -16.25
CA ASN A 157 10.52 2.01 -16.23
C ASN A 157 9.82 1.64 -14.90
N ALA A 158 9.06 2.55 -14.31
CA ALA A 158 8.26 2.31 -13.13
C ALA A 158 6.80 2.18 -13.54
N TYR A 159 6.38 0.96 -13.85
CA TYR A 159 5.02 0.60 -14.24
C TYR A 159 4.72 -0.83 -13.80
N GLY A 160 3.44 -1.15 -13.62
CA GLY A 160 3.00 -2.48 -13.23
C GLY A 160 2.94 -2.68 -11.72
N ALA A 161 2.57 -3.90 -11.31
CA ALA A 161 2.32 -4.26 -9.93
C ALA A 161 3.59 -4.69 -9.20
N SER A 162 3.65 -4.40 -7.89
CA SER A 162 4.70 -4.84 -6.98
C SER A 162 4.15 -5.13 -5.59
N SER A 163 4.96 -5.73 -4.73
CA SER A 163 4.62 -5.86 -3.31
C SER A 163 5.76 -5.41 -2.42
N MET A 164 5.46 -4.54 -1.46
CA MET A 164 6.36 -4.28 -0.34
C MET A 164 6.12 -5.35 0.70
N SER A 165 7.09 -6.26 0.82
CA SER A 165 7.00 -7.44 1.68
C SER A 165 8.12 -7.43 2.72
N PRO A 166 7.93 -8.12 3.87
CA PRO A 166 8.99 -8.23 4.88
C PRO A 166 10.16 -9.05 4.36
N ARG A 167 11.38 -8.71 4.82
CA ARG A 167 12.59 -9.48 4.52
C ARG A 167 12.64 -10.78 5.30
N THR A 168 13.12 -11.82 4.64
CA THR A 168 13.46 -13.11 5.26
C THR A 168 14.82 -13.08 5.96
N GLY A 169 15.10 -14.10 6.78
CA GLY A 169 16.36 -14.22 7.52
C GLY A 169 16.48 -13.31 8.75
N ARG A 170 15.34 -12.79 9.25
CA ARG A 170 15.24 -11.86 10.38
C ARG A 170 14.12 -12.27 11.34
N PHE A 171 13.76 -11.34 12.23
CA PHE A 171 12.65 -11.50 13.16
C PHE A 171 11.40 -12.09 12.48
N ASN A 172 10.80 -13.09 13.10
CA ASN A 172 9.64 -13.80 12.55
C ASN A 172 9.82 -14.33 11.11
N ASN A 173 10.99 -14.89 10.80
CA ASN A 173 11.38 -15.35 9.46
C ASN A 173 10.30 -16.18 8.75
N ASN A 174 9.63 -17.10 9.45
CA ASN A 174 8.60 -17.93 8.84
C ASN A 174 7.38 -17.12 8.39
N VAL A 175 7.03 -16.08 9.14
CA VAL A 175 5.96 -15.14 8.79
C VAL A 175 6.37 -14.33 7.53
N ALA A 176 7.64 -13.89 7.46
CA ALA A 176 8.17 -13.21 6.29
C ALA A 176 8.10 -14.08 5.03
N ILE A 177 8.55 -15.33 5.11
CA ILE A 177 8.47 -16.29 3.99
C ILE A 177 7.03 -16.44 3.51
N GLN A 178 6.10 -16.68 4.44
CA GLN A 178 4.67 -16.85 4.12
C GLN A 178 4.03 -15.59 3.54
N SER A 179 4.43 -14.39 4.02
CA SER A 179 4.00 -13.12 3.46
C SER A 179 4.46 -12.95 2.00
N GLN A 180 5.73 -13.29 1.71
CA GLN A 180 6.27 -13.23 0.35
C GLN A 180 5.60 -14.24 -0.59
N GLU A 181 5.30 -15.44 -0.11
CA GLU A 181 4.56 -16.46 -0.90
C GLU A 181 3.15 -15.96 -1.25
N ALA A 182 2.42 -15.41 -0.27
CA ALA A 182 1.09 -14.85 -0.48
C ALA A 182 1.12 -13.67 -1.48
N ALA A 183 2.06 -12.74 -1.29
CA ALA A 183 2.25 -11.60 -2.17
C ALA A 183 2.53 -12.02 -3.62
N ASN A 184 3.43 -12.99 -3.82
CA ASN A 184 3.74 -13.52 -5.16
C ASN A 184 2.51 -14.17 -5.81
N THR A 185 1.66 -14.86 -5.04
CA THR A 185 0.44 -15.48 -5.57
C THR A 185 -0.53 -14.42 -6.09
N ILE A 186 -0.70 -13.31 -5.35
CA ILE A 186 -1.51 -12.17 -5.78
C ILE A 186 -0.90 -11.50 -7.02
N LEU A 187 0.41 -11.21 -7.01
CA LEU A 187 1.11 -10.61 -8.15
C LEU A 187 0.96 -11.43 -9.44
N ASN A 188 0.96 -12.76 -9.33
CA ASN A 188 0.73 -13.64 -10.48
C ASN A 188 -0.67 -13.48 -11.08
N GLN A 189 -1.70 -13.29 -10.25
CA GLN A 189 -3.06 -13.04 -10.73
C GLN A 189 -3.17 -11.66 -11.40
N LEU A 190 -2.55 -10.62 -10.84
CA LEU A 190 -2.48 -9.29 -11.44
C LEU A 190 -1.73 -9.29 -12.77
N THR A 191 -0.62 -10.03 -12.85
CA THR A 191 0.13 -10.26 -14.11
C THR A 191 -0.74 -10.95 -15.16
N GLY A 192 -1.60 -11.87 -14.74
CA GLY A 192 -2.58 -12.54 -15.62
C GLY A 192 -3.56 -11.56 -16.29
N LEU A 193 -3.78 -10.36 -15.73
CA LEU A 193 -4.55 -9.28 -16.33
C LEU A 193 -3.75 -8.43 -17.34
N GLY A 194 -2.44 -8.63 -17.42
CA GLY A 194 -1.53 -7.87 -18.28
C GLY A 194 -0.69 -6.80 -17.58
N LEU A 195 -0.82 -6.63 -16.26
CA LEU A 195 0.08 -5.77 -15.49
C LEU A 195 1.50 -6.34 -15.51
N HIS A 196 2.49 -5.47 -15.67
CA HIS A 196 3.89 -5.87 -15.55
C HIS A 196 4.21 -6.25 -14.10
N ASN A 197 4.85 -7.42 -13.88
CA ASN A 197 5.27 -7.86 -12.55
C ASN A 197 6.63 -7.26 -12.20
N ARG A 198 6.66 -6.39 -11.21
CA ARG A 198 7.88 -5.79 -10.65
C ARG A 198 8.45 -6.60 -9.47
N GLY A 199 7.73 -7.64 -9.03
CA GLY A 199 8.15 -8.51 -7.95
C GLY A 199 8.06 -7.90 -6.56
N LEU A 200 8.83 -8.48 -5.65
CA LEU A 200 8.88 -8.07 -4.25
C LEU A 200 9.89 -6.94 -4.04
N ILE A 201 9.47 -5.89 -3.36
CA ILE A 201 10.33 -4.79 -2.92
C ILE A 201 10.63 -5.01 -1.44
N LEU A 202 11.89 -5.34 -1.15
CA LEU A 202 12.39 -5.65 0.18
C LEU A 202 13.36 -4.55 0.60
N GLN A 203 12.94 -3.69 1.51
CA GLN A 203 13.72 -2.52 1.90
C GLN A 203 13.94 -2.46 3.41
N ASP A 204 15.18 -2.15 3.80
CA ASP A 204 15.60 -1.98 5.18
C ASP A 204 15.27 -0.58 5.69
N SER A 205 14.94 -0.49 6.98
CA SER A 205 14.82 0.79 7.68
C SER A 205 16.08 1.63 7.46
N LYS A 206 15.87 2.89 7.08
CA LYS A 206 16.96 3.85 6.82
C LYS A 206 17.39 4.64 8.06
N ASN A 207 16.54 4.65 9.07
CA ASN A 207 16.77 5.40 10.32
C ASN A 207 17.32 4.54 11.47
N GLY A 208 17.67 3.27 11.19
CA GLY A 208 18.25 2.38 12.18
C GLY A 208 17.22 1.69 13.08
N THR A 209 15.92 1.71 12.73
CA THR A 209 14.91 0.94 13.48
C THR A 209 15.25 -0.54 13.48
N LEU A 210 15.16 -1.17 14.65
CA LEU A 210 15.44 -2.59 14.86
C LEU A 210 14.17 -3.33 15.30
N TYR A 211 14.14 -4.63 15.01
CA TYR A 211 13.21 -5.57 15.59
C TYR A 211 13.63 -5.97 17.02
N PRO A 212 12.75 -6.61 17.82
CA PRO A 212 13.07 -7.02 19.20
C PRO A 212 14.27 -7.95 19.33
N ASP A 213 14.62 -8.71 18.29
CA ASP A 213 15.80 -9.59 18.26
C ASP A 213 17.09 -8.87 17.86
N GLY A 214 17.03 -7.55 17.66
CA GLY A 214 18.17 -6.72 17.21
C GLY A 214 18.42 -6.73 15.71
N SER A 215 17.68 -7.49 14.92
CA SER A 215 17.79 -7.43 13.45
C SER A 215 17.20 -6.13 12.90
N THR A 216 17.71 -5.66 11.74
CA THR A 216 17.21 -4.44 11.08
C THR A 216 15.74 -4.62 10.69
N ALA A 217 14.89 -3.67 11.06
CA ALA A 217 13.48 -3.70 10.73
C ALA A 217 13.23 -3.35 9.26
N ASP A 218 12.06 -3.74 8.75
CA ASP A 218 11.61 -3.35 7.42
C ASP A 218 11.29 -1.86 7.35
N TYR A 219 11.54 -1.25 6.20
CA TYR A 219 11.31 0.18 5.96
C TYR A 219 9.83 0.54 6.02
N TYR A 220 9.00 -0.21 5.29
CA TYR A 220 7.57 0.08 5.20
C TYR A 220 6.85 -0.33 6.49
N ALA A 221 5.98 0.55 6.97
CA ALA A 221 5.30 0.38 8.26
C ALA A 221 4.40 -0.86 8.29
N ILE A 222 3.61 -1.12 7.24
CA ILE A 222 2.70 -2.27 7.21
C ILE A 222 3.46 -3.61 7.32
N PRO A 223 4.47 -3.93 6.50
CA PRO A 223 5.30 -5.12 6.71
C PRO A 223 5.96 -5.16 8.09
N ARG A 224 6.50 -4.04 8.56
CA ARG A 224 7.17 -3.94 9.85
C ARG A 224 6.24 -4.28 11.03
N TYR A 225 5.08 -3.63 11.11
CA TYR A 225 4.10 -3.91 12.16
C TYR A 225 3.51 -5.32 12.03
N SER A 226 3.28 -5.80 10.82
CA SER A 226 2.84 -7.18 10.59
C SER A 226 3.84 -8.18 11.17
N GLN A 227 5.15 -7.98 10.95
CA GLN A 227 6.18 -8.82 11.55
C GLN A 227 6.14 -8.77 13.08
N MET A 228 5.98 -7.57 13.68
CA MET A 228 5.91 -7.41 15.14
C MET A 228 4.73 -8.17 15.76
N TYR A 229 3.60 -8.24 15.05
CA TYR A 229 2.41 -8.97 15.51
C TYR A 229 2.38 -10.44 15.05
N GLY A 230 3.37 -10.93 14.30
CA GLY A 230 3.37 -12.29 13.77
C GLY A 230 2.32 -12.50 12.67
N LEU A 231 1.89 -11.44 12.01
CA LEU A 231 0.92 -11.46 10.91
C LEU A 231 1.58 -11.69 9.56
N ARG A 232 0.97 -12.49 8.72
CA ARG A 232 1.27 -12.55 7.29
C ARG A 232 0.71 -11.30 6.64
N GLY A 233 1.54 -10.25 6.54
CA GLY A 233 1.09 -8.93 6.07
C GLY A 233 2.10 -8.28 5.12
N PHE A 234 1.57 -7.59 4.11
CA PHE A 234 2.32 -6.92 3.06
C PHE A 234 1.45 -5.88 2.35
N ILE A 235 2.09 -5.05 1.52
CA ILE A 235 1.42 -4.08 0.65
C ILE A 235 1.42 -4.64 -0.78
N ILE A 236 0.32 -4.46 -1.51
CA ILE A 236 0.23 -4.64 -2.95
C ILE A 236 0.04 -3.30 -3.63
N GLU A 237 0.91 -2.98 -4.58
CA GLU A 237 0.80 -1.85 -5.48
C GLU A 237 0.22 -2.31 -6.81
N HIS A 238 -0.92 -1.76 -7.22
CA HIS A 238 -1.68 -2.18 -8.39
C HIS A 238 -1.27 -1.45 -9.68
N GLY A 239 -0.09 -0.87 -9.72
CA GLY A 239 0.41 -0.07 -10.82
C GLY A 239 0.71 1.36 -10.40
N TYR A 240 0.98 2.21 -11.39
CA TYR A 240 1.36 3.61 -11.17
C TYR A 240 0.25 4.54 -11.66
N ILE A 241 -0.31 5.34 -10.74
CA ILE A 241 -1.42 6.26 -11.06
C ILE A 241 -1.03 7.31 -12.11
N ASN A 242 0.25 7.70 -12.15
CA ASN A 242 0.78 8.69 -13.09
C ASN A 242 1.57 8.09 -14.27
N TYR A 243 1.49 6.77 -14.47
CA TYR A 243 1.94 6.11 -15.69
C TYR A 243 0.74 5.84 -16.59
N ILE A 244 0.67 6.51 -17.72
CA ILE A 244 -0.55 6.55 -18.58
C ILE A 244 -1.07 5.17 -18.93
N SER A 245 -0.19 4.22 -19.28
CA SER A 245 -0.62 2.87 -19.64
C SER A 245 -1.21 2.10 -18.45
N ASP A 246 -0.67 2.26 -17.22
CA ASP A 246 -1.25 1.65 -16.03
C ASP A 246 -2.59 2.31 -15.71
N LEU A 247 -2.63 3.65 -15.73
CA LEU A 247 -3.86 4.40 -15.47
C LEU A 247 -4.99 4.01 -16.43
N THR A 248 -4.76 4.16 -17.72
CA THR A 248 -5.80 3.93 -18.74
C THR A 248 -6.10 2.46 -18.97
N GLY A 249 -5.14 1.57 -18.72
CA GLY A 249 -5.32 0.12 -18.86
C GLY A 249 -5.98 -0.55 -17.67
N PHE A 250 -5.78 -0.03 -16.43
CA PHE A 250 -6.13 -0.78 -15.22
C PHE A 250 -6.80 0.03 -14.10
N LEU A 251 -6.63 1.37 -14.04
CA LEU A 251 -6.98 2.14 -12.85
C LEU A 251 -8.10 3.17 -13.04
N SER A 252 -8.52 3.43 -14.29
CA SER A 252 -9.38 4.58 -14.60
C SER A 252 -10.88 4.30 -14.58
N THR A 253 -11.31 3.03 -14.61
CA THR A 253 -12.72 2.68 -14.67
C THR A 253 -13.09 1.66 -13.58
N ASP A 254 -14.36 1.69 -13.15
CA ASP A 254 -14.88 0.71 -12.17
C ASP A 254 -14.72 -0.74 -12.63
N GLU A 255 -14.89 -1.01 -13.93
CA GLU A 255 -14.70 -2.36 -14.47
C GLU A 255 -13.25 -2.83 -14.32
N GLN A 256 -12.28 -1.94 -14.55
CA GLN A 256 -10.86 -2.25 -14.37
C GLN A 256 -10.53 -2.50 -12.90
N LEU A 257 -11.00 -1.64 -12.00
CA LEU A 257 -10.79 -1.80 -10.56
C LEU A 257 -11.45 -3.08 -10.02
N LYS A 258 -12.61 -3.45 -10.57
CA LYS A 258 -13.25 -4.73 -10.25
C LYS A 258 -12.39 -5.91 -10.67
N LYS A 259 -11.81 -5.89 -11.88
CA LYS A 259 -10.89 -6.95 -12.34
C LYS A 259 -9.67 -7.08 -11.44
N LEU A 260 -9.11 -5.96 -10.96
CA LEU A 260 -8.00 -5.96 -10.00
C LEU A 260 -8.43 -6.61 -8.67
N GLY A 261 -9.56 -6.18 -8.09
CA GLY A 261 -10.05 -6.76 -6.83
C GLY A 261 -10.39 -8.25 -6.95
N GLU A 262 -10.95 -8.68 -8.08
CA GLU A 262 -11.18 -10.11 -8.35
C GLU A 262 -9.87 -10.89 -8.49
N ALA A 263 -8.80 -10.29 -9.05
CA ALA A 263 -7.49 -10.91 -9.14
C ALA A 263 -6.84 -11.05 -7.75
N ASP A 264 -6.91 -10.01 -6.92
CA ASP A 264 -6.46 -10.09 -5.53
C ASP A 264 -7.15 -11.23 -4.79
N ALA A 265 -8.47 -11.27 -4.87
CA ALA A 265 -9.28 -12.30 -4.21
C ALA A 265 -8.91 -13.72 -4.67
N LYS A 266 -8.71 -13.93 -5.97
CA LYS A 266 -8.25 -15.22 -6.52
C LYS A 266 -6.89 -15.61 -5.97
N GLY A 267 -5.93 -14.67 -5.91
CA GLY A 267 -4.61 -14.89 -5.32
C GLY A 267 -4.68 -15.24 -3.83
N ILE A 268 -5.53 -14.53 -3.07
CA ILE A 268 -5.78 -14.82 -1.65
C ILE A 268 -6.35 -16.24 -1.47
N ILE A 269 -7.38 -16.61 -2.25
CA ILE A 269 -8.00 -17.95 -2.20
C ILE A 269 -6.97 -19.02 -2.56
N GLU A 270 -6.21 -18.83 -3.62
CA GLU A 270 -5.17 -19.77 -4.07
C GLU A 270 -4.13 -20.00 -2.96
N TYR A 271 -3.61 -18.92 -2.38
CA TYR A 271 -2.62 -19.00 -1.31
C TYR A 271 -3.18 -19.72 -0.07
N LEU A 272 -4.34 -19.31 0.45
CA LEU A 272 -4.90 -19.87 1.67
C LEU A 272 -5.32 -21.35 1.49
N ASN A 273 -5.82 -21.73 0.34
CA ASN A 273 -6.11 -23.14 0.02
C ASN A 273 -4.84 -24.01 -0.04
N LYS A 274 -3.73 -23.46 -0.52
CA LYS A 274 -2.43 -24.13 -0.52
C LYS A 274 -1.85 -24.22 0.89
N ALA A 275 -1.91 -23.13 1.66
CA ALA A 275 -1.41 -23.05 3.02
C ALA A 275 -2.23 -23.89 4.01
N GLY A 276 -3.55 -23.96 3.85
CA GLY A 276 -4.46 -24.77 4.70
C GLY A 276 -4.24 -26.28 4.61
N LYS A 277 -3.44 -26.77 3.66
CA LYS A 277 -2.91 -28.14 3.61
C LYS A 277 -1.63 -28.31 4.45
N SER A 278 -1.01 -27.23 4.88
CA SER A 278 0.14 -27.18 5.77
C SER A 278 -0.35 -26.64 7.14
N THR A 279 -0.29 -27.47 8.19
CA THR A 279 -0.75 -27.13 9.55
C THR A 279 -0.27 -25.76 9.99
N PHE A 280 -1.21 -24.85 10.26
CA PHE A 280 -0.93 -23.57 10.89
C PHE A 280 -0.38 -23.81 12.30
N THR A 281 0.92 -23.68 12.49
CA THR A 281 1.50 -23.60 13.82
C THR A 281 1.23 -22.19 14.31
N THR A 282 0.13 -22.00 15.05
CA THR A 282 -0.09 -20.78 15.81
C THR A 282 1.05 -20.66 16.81
N ALA A 283 2.01 -19.79 16.51
CA ALA A 283 2.92 -19.31 17.53
C ALA A 283 2.02 -18.53 18.54
N THR A 284 1.79 -19.13 19.70
CA THR A 284 1.25 -18.43 20.86
C THR A 284 2.32 -17.45 21.36
N ALA A 285 2.51 -16.36 20.60
CA ALA A 285 3.19 -15.21 21.12
C ALA A 285 2.19 -14.46 22.00
N ALA A 286 2.47 -14.43 23.31
CA ALA A 286 1.80 -13.49 24.19
C ALA A 286 2.02 -12.09 23.60
N VAL A 287 0.92 -11.49 23.15
CA VAL A 287 0.93 -10.11 22.63
C VAL A 287 1.15 -9.20 23.84
N SER A 288 2.40 -8.95 24.17
CA SER A 288 2.76 -7.77 24.94
C SER A 288 2.79 -6.60 23.98
N ALA A 289 2.00 -5.57 24.26
CA ALA A 289 2.03 -4.33 23.49
C ALA A 289 3.50 -3.87 23.35
N PRO A 290 3.89 -3.34 22.17
CA PRO A 290 5.22 -2.78 22.01
C PRO A 290 5.44 -1.67 23.06
N PRO A 291 6.66 -1.51 23.58
CA PRO A 291 6.96 -0.42 24.50
C PRO A 291 6.68 0.90 23.79
N ALA A 292 5.95 1.78 24.48
CA ALA A 292 5.78 3.17 24.05
C ALA A 292 7.16 3.83 24.04
N ASN A 293 7.61 4.28 22.88
CA ASN A 293 8.75 5.21 22.74
C ASN A 293 8.21 6.61 22.51
#